data_bbecc97652ee13ee70091a9129625366
#
_entry.id   bbecc97652ee13ee70091a9129625366
#
_cell.length_a   1.000
_cell.length_b   1.000
_cell.length_c   1.000
_cell.angle_alpha   90.00
_cell.angle_beta   90.00
_cell.angle_gamma   90.00
#
_symmetry.space_group_name_H-M   'P 1'
#
loop_
_entity.id
_entity.type
_entity.pdbx_description
1 polymer ?
#
loop_
_entity_poly.entity_id
_entity_poly.type
_entity_poly.pdbx_seq_one_letter_code
_entity_poly.pdbx_strand_id
1 'polypeptide(L)'
;MQKNNYGQQIGDFTKRNNVTILFILLTVLAFWASGTSLTFLVPELATRIGRNTFMVLSLLIPVVAGLGLNFGIVIGAISAQIAIFLVVLWGVEGLPGILLCAVIATPLAIIFGYLVGRLFNSMKGTEMIGGLVAGYFSDGLYQLLFLFILGGVIKINNSTLMISTGIGVKNAINLTGSLKYGLDNVPMIAILDVVFLAVLAGSIIIIGYRVIKKQDLRLKRQLTIFAPVALLYVLSFIPMISNFLMSTRLLLLNAVEIGVVIVAVYQIVWIIKDKKQNKDIQKRIVYIVIAAGVYGLTYVESVFSALVATRLPVLTFVCIGASCLFTQWFLNTKLGQEMRTVGQSRSVAASSGIDVDRVRIIAMIMSTVLASYGQIISLQNIGTVATYGSHQQVGLYAIAALLVGGASVNYATTKHAVLGIVLFHSLFILAPFAGKELMGNAQIGEYFRVFVAYGVIALALAMYAWKVRTGKDKVTR
;
A
#
# COMPACT_ATOMS: atom_id res chain seq x y z
N MET A 1 10.71 -43.01 9.72
CA MET A 1 11.11 -41.80 10.47
C MET A 1 10.59 -40.46 9.87
N GLN A 2 9.60 -40.43 8.97
CA GLN A 2 9.08 -39.19 8.35
C GLN A 2 7.82 -38.60 9.01
N LYS A 3 7.14 -39.30 9.92
CA LYS A 3 5.87 -38.84 10.52
C LYS A 3 6.01 -37.76 11.60
N ASN A 4 7.19 -37.50 12.16
CA ASN A 4 7.35 -36.52 13.26
C ASN A 4 7.66 -35.08 12.79
N ASN A 5 7.85 -34.87 11.48
CA ASN A 5 8.25 -33.56 10.95
C ASN A 5 7.06 -32.58 10.74
N TYR A 6 5.85 -33.09 10.47
CA TYR A 6 4.68 -32.23 10.21
C TYR A 6 4.17 -31.52 11.45
N GLY A 7 4.13 -32.19 12.61
CA GLY A 7 3.70 -31.57 13.86
C GLY A 7 4.63 -30.46 14.34
N GLN A 8 5.93 -30.65 14.19
CA GLN A 8 6.92 -29.62 14.51
C GLN A 8 6.85 -28.46 13.52
N GLN A 9 6.69 -28.72 12.21
CA GLN A 9 6.53 -27.68 11.19
C GLN A 9 5.26 -26.84 11.42
N ILE A 10 4.13 -27.45 11.75
CA ILE A 10 2.88 -26.75 12.09
C ILE A 10 3.08 -25.94 13.38
N GLY A 11 3.70 -26.51 14.41
CA GLY A 11 3.98 -25.81 15.65
C GLY A 11 4.89 -24.59 15.46
N ASP A 12 5.91 -24.68 14.63
CA ASP A 12 6.84 -23.59 14.33
C ASP A 12 6.16 -22.51 13.44
N PHE A 13 5.33 -22.93 12.49
CA PHE A 13 4.52 -22.03 11.69
C PHE A 13 3.55 -21.22 12.56
N THR A 14 2.82 -21.89 13.47
CA THR A 14 1.87 -21.24 14.38
C THR A 14 2.58 -20.29 15.33
N LYS A 15 3.71 -20.67 15.91
CA LYS A 15 4.52 -19.80 16.77
C LYS A 15 5.07 -18.57 16.05
N ARG A 16 5.42 -18.71 14.77
CA ARG A 16 5.92 -17.61 13.95
C ARG A 16 4.82 -16.60 13.58
N ASN A 17 3.63 -17.09 13.27
CA ASN A 17 2.50 -16.29 12.76
C ASN A 17 1.37 -16.12 13.78
N ASN A 18 1.63 -16.27 15.09
CA ASN A 18 0.59 -16.24 16.12
C ASN A 18 -0.24 -14.95 16.13
N VAL A 19 0.37 -13.77 15.86
CA VAL A 19 -0.34 -12.50 15.75
C VAL A 19 -1.35 -12.56 14.61
N THR A 20 -0.91 -12.90 13.42
CA THR A 20 -1.78 -12.98 12.24
C THR A 20 -2.90 -14.00 12.40
N ILE A 21 -2.61 -15.18 12.98
CA ILE A 21 -3.62 -16.21 13.26
C ILE A 21 -4.67 -15.69 14.23
N LEU A 22 -4.27 -15.00 15.29
CA LEU A 22 -5.20 -14.39 16.25
C LEU A 22 -6.12 -13.39 15.52
N PHE A 23 -5.58 -12.53 14.67
CA PHE A 23 -6.38 -11.55 13.95
C PHE A 23 -7.26 -12.16 12.87
N ILE A 24 -6.88 -13.28 12.26
CA ILE A 24 -7.78 -14.06 11.40
C ILE A 24 -8.98 -14.57 12.22
N LEU A 25 -8.73 -15.16 13.38
CA LEU A 25 -9.81 -15.65 14.27
C LEU A 25 -10.73 -14.50 14.71
N LEU A 26 -10.16 -13.37 15.14
CA LEU A 26 -10.94 -12.20 15.51
C LEU A 26 -11.77 -11.65 14.35
N THR A 27 -11.25 -11.66 13.12
CA THR A 27 -11.97 -11.21 11.93
C THR A 27 -13.16 -12.14 11.63
N VAL A 28 -12.96 -13.45 11.73
CA VAL A 28 -14.05 -14.44 11.55
C VAL A 28 -15.12 -14.29 12.63
N LEU A 29 -14.73 -14.12 13.87
CA LEU A 29 -15.68 -13.88 14.99
C LEU A 29 -16.44 -12.57 14.81
N ALA A 30 -15.74 -11.48 14.42
CA ALA A 30 -16.36 -10.20 14.16
C ALA A 30 -17.33 -10.26 12.99
N PHE A 31 -17.01 -11.00 11.92
CA PHE A 31 -17.91 -11.21 10.80
C PHE A 31 -19.19 -11.93 11.24
N TRP A 32 -19.06 -13.01 12.00
CA TRP A 32 -20.19 -13.73 12.52
C TRP A 32 -21.05 -12.88 13.48
N ALA A 33 -20.41 -12.15 14.41
CA ALA A 33 -21.11 -11.31 15.36
C ALA A 33 -21.75 -10.06 14.75
N SER A 34 -21.26 -9.58 13.62
CA SER A 34 -21.75 -8.35 12.96
C SER A 34 -23.06 -8.55 12.17
N GLY A 35 -23.42 -9.79 11.82
CA GLY A 35 -24.58 -10.07 10.95
C GLY A 35 -24.48 -9.46 9.55
N THR A 36 -23.31 -8.94 9.14
CA THR A 36 -23.13 -8.26 7.84
C THR A 36 -23.01 -9.26 6.70
N SER A 37 -23.47 -8.87 5.50
CA SER A 37 -23.35 -9.69 4.29
C SER A 37 -21.98 -9.52 3.63
N LEU A 38 -21.55 -10.53 2.85
CA LEU A 38 -20.36 -10.42 2.01
C LEU A 38 -20.53 -9.35 0.93
N THR A 39 -21.74 -9.12 0.44
CA THR A 39 -22.08 -8.09 -0.55
C THR A 39 -21.85 -6.66 -0.04
N PHE A 40 -21.80 -6.46 1.27
CA PHE A 40 -21.40 -5.20 1.91
C PHE A 40 -19.90 -5.18 2.23
N LEU A 41 -19.39 -6.25 2.85
CA LEU A 41 -18.01 -6.29 3.32
C LEU A 41 -16.98 -6.21 2.20
N VAL A 42 -17.16 -6.97 1.10
CA VAL A 42 -16.15 -7.08 0.04
C VAL A 42 -15.94 -5.77 -0.74
N PRO A 43 -16.99 -5.02 -1.18
CA PRO A 43 -16.82 -3.74 -1.84
C PRO A 43 -16.17 -2.68 -0.94
N GLU A 44 -16.59 -2.61 0.33
CA GLU A 44 -16.03 -1.67 1.30
C GLU A 44 -14.54 -1.99 1.59
N LEU A 45 -14.22 -3.27 1.75
CA LEU A 45 -12.84 -3.73 1.94
C LEU A 45 -11.97 -3.42 0.72
N ALA A 46 -12.45 -3.69 -0.49
CA ALA A 46 -11.75 -3.38 -1.74
C ALA A 46 -11.43 -1.88 -1.86
N THR A 47 -12.40 -1.03 -1.51
CA THR A 47 -12.22 0.42 -1.47
C THR A 47 -11.15 0.83 -0.46
N ARG A 48 -11.14 0.25 0.74
CA ARG A 48 -10.14 0.53 1.78
C ARG A 48 -8.75 0.01 1.43
N ILE A 49 -8.66 -1.13 0.77
CA ILE A 49 -7.39 -1.63 0.20
C ILE A 49 -6.85 -0.59 -0.79
N GLY A 50 -7.69 -0.11 -1.73
CA GLY A 50 -7.31 0.93 -2.68
C GLY A 50 -6.76 2.20 -2.02
N ARG A 51 -7.38 2.65 -0.94
CA ARG A 51 -7.00 3.88 -0.21
C ARG A 51 -5.70 3.75 0.59
N ASN A 52 -5.48 2.62 1.27
CA ASN A 52 -4.53 2.56 2.37
C ASN A 52 -3.26 1.76 2.05
N THR A 53 -3.22 0.97 0.97
CA THR A 53 -2.08 0.09 0.68
C THR A 53 -0.77 0.84 0.52
N PHE A 54 -0.76 1.96 -0.19
CA PHE A 54 0.44 2.78 -0.37
C PHE A 54 1.02 3.27 0.96
N MET A 55 0.13 3.69 1.87
CA MET A 55 0.53 4.18 3.18
C MET A 55 1.18 3.08 4.02
N VAL A 56 0.64 1.87 4.00
CA VAL A 56 1.23 0.73 4.71
C VAL A 56 2.56 0.29 4.08
N LEU A 57 2.65 0.31 2.74
CA LEU A 57 3.90 -0.01 2.04
C LEU A 57 5.02 0.99 2.35
N SER A 58 4.70 2.26 2.57
CA SER A 58 5.69 3.29 2.93
C SER A 58 6.42 3.00 4.24
N LEU A 59 5.79 2.24 5.16
CA LEU A 59 6.39 1.85 6.44
C LEU A 59 7.42 0.70 6.31
N LEU A 60 7.43 -0.06 5.20
CA LEU A 60 8.33 -1.19 5.04
C LEU A 60 9.79 -0.76 5.02
N ILE A 61 10.10 0.33 4.34
CA ILE A 61 11.47 0.79 4.12
C ILE A 61 12.13 1.21 5.45
N PRO A 62 11.52 2.06 6.31
CA PRO A 62 12.09 2.39 7.62
C PRO A 62 12.26 1.17 8.54
N VAL A 63 11.30 0.25 8.56
CA VAL A 63 11.40 -0.98 9.35
C VAL A 63 12.59 -1.81 8.90
N VAL A 64 12.78 -2.01 7.60
CA VAL A 64 13.92 -2.76 7.04
C VAL A 64 15.25 -2.06 7.34
N ALA A 65 15.27 -0.72 7.38
CA ALA A 65 16.47 0.07 7.70
C ALA A 65 16.74 0.19 9.22
N GLY A 66 15.98 -0.51 10.07
CA GLY A 66 16.16 -0.53 11.52
C GLY A 66 15.80 0.78 12.23
N LEU A 67 14.92 1.58 11.62
CA LEU A 67 14.34 2.79 12.21
C LEU A 67 13.09 2.49 13.05
N GLY A 68 12.63 1.23 13.01
CA GLY A 68 11.38 0.82 13.65
C GLY A 68 10.14 1.31 12.92
N LEU A 69 9.02 1.34 13.64
CA LEU A 69 7.75 1.85 13.11
C LEU A 69 7.81 3.37 13.02
N ASN A 70 7.69 3.90 11.80
CA ASN A 70 7.76 5.34 11.55
C ASN A 70 6.45 6.05 11.91
N PHE A 71 6.33 6.57 13.12
CA PHE A 71 5.19 7.41 13.52
C PHE A 71 5.22 8.81 12.87
N GLY A 72 6.36 9.24 12.35
CA GLY A 72 6.49 10.48 11.58
C GLY A 72 5.92 10.41 10.16
N ILE A 73 5.29 9.31 9.76
CA ILE A 73 4.63 9.12 8.45
C ILE A 73 3.56 10.20 8.18
N VAL A 74 2.96 10.77 9.22
CA VAL A 74 2.01 11.90 9.16
C VAL A 74 2.59 13.08 8.38
N ILE A 75 3.91 13.30 8.44
CA ILE A 75 4.60 14.38 7.74
C ILE A 75 4.53 14.20 6.21
N GLY A 76 4.58 12.96 5.74
CA GLY A 76 4.32 12.64 4.33
C GLY A 76 2.87 12.95 3.92
N ALA A 77 1.91 12.65 4.78
CA ALA A 77 0.50 12.97 4.55
C ALA A 77 0.27 14.50 4.51
N ILE A 78 0.95 15.26 5.36
CA ILE A 78 0.92 16.73 5.37
C ILE A 78 1.46 17.29 4.03
N SER A 79 2.56 16.75 3.50
CA SER A 79 3.11 17.16 2.19
C SER A 79 2.08 17.00 1.07
N ALA A 80 1.33 15.91 1.09
CA ALA A 80 0.24 15.68 0.14
C ALA A 80 -0.92 16.65 0.28
N GLN A 81 -1.32 16.98 1.52
CA GLN A 81 -2.42 17.92 1.76
C GLN A 81 -2.07 19.33 1.32
N ILE A 82 -0.83 19.77 1.54
CA ILE A 82 -0.33 21.06 1.02
C ILE A 82 -0.40 21.06 -0.52
N ALA A 83 0.06 19.99 -1.17
CA ALA A 83 0.01 19.87 -2.62
C ALA A 83 -1.43 19.88 -3.15
N ILE A 84 -2.34 19.13 -2.53
CA ILE A 84 -3.77 19.11 -2.90
C ILE A 84 -4.38 20.48 -2.76
N PHE A 85 -4.10 21.20 -1.66
CA PHE A 85 -4.60 22.56 -1.47
C PHE A 85 -4.15 23.50 -2.60
N LEU A 86 -2.86 23.48 -2.97
CA LEU A 86 -2.34 24.31 -4.04
C LEU A 86 -2.95 23.97 -5.41
N VAL A 87 -3.11 22.70 -5.72
CA VAL A 87 -3.70 22.26 -7.00
C VAL A 87 -5.18 22.63 -7.09
N VAL A 88 -5.94 22.50 -6.00
CA VAL A 88 -7.33 22.96 -5.94
C VAL A 88 -7.42 24.47 -6.04
N LEU A 89 -6.48 25.21 -5.43
CA LEU A 89 -6.37 26.66 -5.56
C LEU A 89 -6.14 27.11 -7.01
N TRP A 90 -5.33 26.36 -7.75
CA TRP A 90 -5.04 26.64 -9.17
C TRP A 90 -6.11 26.11 -10.14
N GLY A 91 -7.11 25.39 -9.65
CA GLY A 91 -8.21 24.86 -10.45
C GLY A 91 -7.81 23.77 -11.44
N VAL A 92 -6.73 23.01 -11.17
CA VAL A 92 -6.33 21.88 -12.02
C VAL A 92 -7.09 20.63 -11.61
N GLU A 93 -7.83 20.05 -12.55
CA GLU A 93 -8.79 18.97 -12.29
C GLU A 93 -8.31 17.61 -12.83
N GLY A 94 -8.97 16.55 -12.37
CA GLY A 94 -8.81 15.17 -12.89
C GLY A 94 -7.42 14.58 -12.73
N LEU A 95 -7.02 13.74 -13.69
CA LEU A 95 -5.71 13.08 -13.69
C LEU A 95 -4.53 14.06 -13.74
N PRO A 96 -4.54 15.11 -14.57
CA PRO A 96 -3.48 16.13 -14.54
C PRO A 96 -3.31 16.77 -13.16
N GLY A 97 -4.40 17.05 -12.46
CA GLY A 97 -4.37 17.57 -11.09
C GLY A 97 -3.74 16.58 -10.10
N ILE A 98 -4.06 15.29 -10.18
CA ILE A 98 -3.43 14.24 -9.35
C ILE A 98 -1.93 14.13 -9.62
N LEU A 99 -1.52 14.16 -10.89
CA LEU A 99 -0.09 14.14 -11.26
C LEU A 99 0.64 15.39 -10.75
N LEU A 100 0.00 16.56 -10.87
CA LEU A 100 0.55 17.81 -10.35
C LEU A 100 0.67 17.77 -8.81
N CYS A 101 -0.31 17.19 -8.10
CA CYS A 101 -0.19 16.94 -6.66
C CYS A 101 1.04 16.09 -6.34
N ALA A 102 1.28 15.01 -7.09
CA ALA A 102 2.45 14.15 -6.88
C ALA A 102 3.76 14.91 -7.14
N VAL A 103 3.83 15.73 -8.20
CA VAL A 103 5.00 16.55 -8.52
C VAL A 103 5.30 17.57 -7.42
N ILE A 104 4.30 18.24 -6.86
CA ILE A 104 4.47 19.23 -5.79
C ILE A 104 4.78 18.54 -4.45
N ALA A 105 4.09 17.45 -4.14
CA ALA A 105 4.28 16.73 -2.88
C ALA A 105 5.67 16.09 -2.77
N THR A 106 6.27 15.67 -3.89
CA THR A 106 7.58 14.99 -3.90
C THR A 106 8.69 15.84 -3.31
N PRO A 107 8.99 17.07 -3.77
CA PRO A 107 10.06 17.88 -3.18
C PRO A 107 9.76 18.23 -1.72
N LEU A 108 8.52 18.51 -1.33
CA LEU A 108 8.13 18.74 0.05
C LEU A 108 8.41 17.49 0.91
N ALA A 109 8.01 16.32 0.45
CA ALA A 109 8.23 15.06 1.14
C ALA A 109 9.72 14.69 1.23
N ILE A 110 10.54 15.03 0.22
CA ILE A 110 12.01 14.85 0.26
C ILE A 110 12.61 15.74 1.34
N ILE A 111 12.26 17.02 1.38
CA ILE A 111 12.78 17.98 2.37
C ILE A 111 12.40 17.53 3.79
N PHE A 112 11.13 17.21 4.00
CA PHE A 112 10.65 16.78 5.31
C PHE A 112 11.23 15.42 5.71
N GLY A 113 11.30 14.47 4.78
CA GLY A 113 11.92 13.16 5.02
C GLY A 113 13.41 13.27 5.37
N TYR A 114 14.14 14.21 4.75
CA TYR A 114 15.51 14.52 5.09
C TYR A 114 15.64 15.07 6.51
N LEU A 115 14.81 16.05 6.90
CA LEU A 115 14.82 16.64 8.23
C LEU A 115 14.53 15.61 9.32
N VAL A 116 13.49 14.77 9.11
CA VAL A 116 13.14 13.69 10.04
C VAL A 116 14.24 12.62 10.09
N GLY A 117 14.84 12.28 8.94
CA GLY A 117 15.96 11.34 8.88
C GLY A 117 17.18 11.84 9.68
N ARG A 118 17.48 13.12 9.61
CA ARG A 118 18.52 13.74 10.46
C ARG A 118 18.17 13.71 11.95
N LEU A 119 16.90 14.02 12.27
CA LEU A 119 16.42 13.92 13.65
C LEU A 119 16.58 12.49 14.19
N PHE A 120 16.19 11.48 13.42
CA PHE A 120 16.31 10.07 13.83
C PHE A 120 17.76 9.63 14.00
N ASN A 121 18.70 10.21 13.26
CA ASN A 121 20.12 9.94 13.43
C ASN A 121 20.68 10.53 14.74
N SER A 122 20.12 11.64 15.24
CA SER A 122 20.47 12.19 16.56
C SER A 122 19.79 11.45 17.71
N MET A 123 18.67 10.71 17.45
CA MET A 123 17.85 10.02 18.46
C MET A 123 17.99 8.49 18.36
N LYS A 124 19.20 7.96 18.14
CA LYS A 124 19.46 6.52 17.96
C LYS A 124 18.97 5.70 19.17
N GLY A 125 18.01 4.80 18.91
CA GLY A 125 17.37 3.95 19.94
C GLY A 125 16.00 4.45 20.42
N THR A 126 15.63 5.70 20.15
CA THR A 126 14.36 6.31 20.53
C THR A 126 13.61 6.89 19.33
N GLU A 127 13.88 6.34 18.12
CA GLU A 127 13.35 6.84 16.85
C GLU A 127 11.82 6.87 16.81
N MET A 128 11.15 5.89 17.42
CA MET A 128 9.69 5.84 17.49
C MET A 128 9.11 7.03 18.25
N ILE A 129 9.72 7.39 19.39
CA ILE A 129 9.32 8.57 20.19
C ILE A 129 9.63 9.85 19.39
N GLY A 130 10.81 9.93 18.78
CA GLY A 130 11.16 11.03 17.90
C GLY A 130 10.18 11.24 16.76
N GLY A 131 9.69 10.14 16.15
CA GLY A 131 8.66 10.16 15.11
C GLY A 131 7.32 10.71 15.59
N LEU A 132 6.86 10.30 16.78
CA LEU A 132 5.64 10.84 17.39
C LEU A 132 5.75 12.34 17.65
N VAL A 133 6.84 12.78 18.30
CA VAL A 133 7.06 14.20 18.62
C VAL A 133 7.18 15.03 17.35
N ALA A 134 7.95 14.56 16.34
CA ALA A 134 8.05 15.22 15.06
C ALA A 134 6.70 15.31 14.32
N GLY A 135 5.88 14.26 14.41
CA GLY A 135 4.53 14.25 13.85
C GLY A 135 3.63 15.32 14.48
N TYR A 136 3.57 15.39 15.81
CA TYR A 136 2.78 16.42 16.52
C TYR A 136 3.29 17.84 16.28
N PHE A 137 4.62 18.03 16.26
CA PHE A 137 5.21 19.33 15.94
C PHE A 137 4.87 19.78 14.53
N SER A 138 4.95 18.87 13.56
CA SER A 138 4.59 19.15 12.17
C SER A 138 3.11 19.44 12.00
N ASP A 139 2.22 18.76 12.75
CA ASP A 139 0.80 19.04 12.79
C ASP A 139 0.53 20.46 13.32
N GLY A 140 1.22 20.89 14.38
CA GLY A 140 1.14 22.26 14.90
C GLY A 140 1.59 23.31 13.88
N LEU A 141 2.70 23.07 13.17
CA LEU A 141 3.15 23.96 12.08
C LEU A 141 2.16 23.98 10.90
N TYR A 142 1.61 22.84 10.54
CA TYR A 142 0.59 22.74 9.51
C TYR A 142 -0.68 23.53 9.87
N GLN A 143 -1.13 23.40 11.12
CA GLN A 143 -2.27 24.17 11.62
C GLN A 143 -2.00 25.67 11.61
N LEU A 144 -0.80 26.11 12.03
CA LEU A 144 -0.39 27.50 11.94
C LEU A 144 -0.43 28.03 10.51
N LEU A 145 0.07 27.23 9.55
CA LEU A 145 0.03 27.59 8.13
C LEU A 145 -1.41 27.76 7.64
N PHE A 146 -2.28 26.80 7.91
CA PHE A 146 -3.62 26.74 7.35
C PHE A 146 -4.66 27.61 8.08
N LEU A 147 -4.48 27.84 9.40
CA LEU A 147 -5.40 28.68 10.17
C LEU A 147 -5.04 30.17 10.12
N PHE A 148 -3.76 30.50 10.05
CA PHE A 148 -3.31 31.89 10.23
C PHE A 148 -2.55 32.44 9.03
N ILE A 149 -1.54 31.75 8.51
CA ILE A 149 -0.66 32.27 7.45
C ILE A 149 -1.45 32.40 6.15
N LEU A 150 -2.25 31.37 5.78
CA LEU A 150 -3.13 31.42 4.62
C LEU A 150 -4.37 32.28 4.93
N GLY A 151 -4.51 33.39 4.22
CA GLY A 151 -5.55 34.39 4.42
C GLY A 151 -5.12 35.56 5.31
N GLY A 152 -4.33 35.33 6.38
CA GLY A 152 -3.83 36.39 7.23
C GLY A 152 -2.60 37.10 6.65
N VAL A 153 -1.57 36.34 6.32
CA VAL A 153 -0.31 36.84 5.73
C VAL A 153 -0.34 36.75 4.21
N ILE A 154 -0.67 35.56 3.69
CA ILE A 154 -0.82 35.30 2.26
C ILE A 154 -2.29 35.44 1.91
N LYS A 155 -2.66 36.57 1.32
CA LYS A 155 -4.07 36.80 0.90
C LYS A 155 -4.47 35.85 -0.21
N ILE A 156 -5.49 35.04 0.04
CA ILE A 156 -6.08 34.10 -0.92
C ILE A 156 -7.53 34.47 -1.12
N ASN A 157 -7.87 34.86 -2.34
CA ASN A 157 -9.21 35.26 -2.70
C ASN A 157 -9.98 34.10 -3.36
N ASN A 158 -10.29 33.06 -2.56
CA ASN A 158 -11.00 31.86 -3.01
C ASN A 158 -12.06 31.47 -1.97
N SER A 159 -13.32 31.76 -2.27
CA SER A 159 -14.45 31.49 -1.36
C SER A 159 -14.74 30.00 -1.15
N THR A 160 -14.23 29.11 -2.01
CA THR A 160 -14.42 27.66 -1.86
C THR A 160 -13.45 27.06 -0.85
N LEU A 161 -12.26 27.64 -0.72
CA LEU A 161 -11.18 27.15 0.16
C LEU A 161 -11.12 27.90 1.50
N MET A 162 -11.36 29.21 1.49
CA MET A 162 -11.21 30.08 2.66
C MET A 162 -12.49 30.18 3.49
N ILE A 163 -12.34 30.42 4.79
CA ILE A 163 -13.46 30.75 5.68
C ILE A 163 -14.05 32.11 5.26
N SER A 164 -15.31 32.36 5.58
CA SER A 164 -16.03 33.60 5.20
C SER A 164 -15.36 34.90 5.70
N THR A 165 -14.57 34.80 6.77
CA THR A 165 -13.77 35.92 7.30
C THR A 165 -12.51 36.22 6.45
N GLY A 166 -12.17 35.35 5.49
CA GLY A 166 -10.97 35.45 4.66
C GLY A 166 -9.68 35.02 5.33
N ILE A 167 -9.70 34.69 6.63
CA ILE A 167 -8.54 34.22 7.38
C ILE A 167 -8.74 32.73 7.73
N GLY A 168 -7.82 31.89 7.30
CA GLY A 168 -7.83 30.45 7.53
C GLY A 168 -8.61 29.67 6.48
N VAL A 169 -8.21 28.42 6.33
CA VAL A 169 -8.78 27.46 5.38
C VAL A 169 -9.97 26.74 6.03
N LYS A 170 -11.00 26.44 5.26
CA LYS A 170 -12.18 25.69 5.72
C LYS A 170 -11.79 24.32 6.30
N ASN A 171 -12.54 23.84 7.31
CA ASN A 171 -12.34 22.54 7.93
C ASN A 171 -12.48 21.37 6.93
N ALA A 172 -13.31 21.53 5.90
CA ALA A 172 -13.50 20.53 4.87
C ALA A 172 -13.37 21.17 3.49
N ILE A 173 -12.46 20.64 2.67
CA ILE A 173 -12.30 21.00 1.27
C ILE A 173 -12.96 19.89 0.44
N ASN A 174 -13.96 20.25 -0.35
CA ASN A 174 -14.61 19.32 -1.26
C ASN A 174 -13.77 19.18 -2.54
N LEU A 175 -13.43 17.96 -2.88
CA LEU A 175 -12.68 17.62 -4.09
C LEU A 175 -13.59 17.19 -5.26
N THR A 176 -14.92 17.17 -5.04
CA THR A 176 -15.91 16.84 -6.09
C THR A 176 -15.86 17.91 -7.18
N GLY A 177 -15.70 17.48 -8.44
CA GLY A 177 -15.52 18.41 -9.56
C GLY A 177 -14.07 18.87 -9.77
N SER A 178 -13.12 18.51 -8.89
CA SER A 178 -11.70 18.79 -9.06
C SER A 178 -10.86 17.51 -9.10
N LEU A 179 -10.44 16.99 -7.95
CA LEU A 179 -9.54 15.83 -7.85
C LEU A 179 -10.25 14.50 -7.55
N LYS A 180 -11.55 14.54 -7.16
CA LYS A 180 -12.27 13.31 -6.80
C LYS A 180 -12.31 12.34 -7.95
N TYR A 181 -11.87 11.10 -7.67
CA TYR A 181 -11.77 10.01 -8.65
C TYR A 181 -10.90 10.31 -9.87
N GLY A 182 -10.00 11.31 -9.80
CA GLY A 182 -9.13 11.67 -10.91
C GLY A 182 -8.24 10.51 -11.38
N LEU A 183 -7.81 9.64 -10.45
CA LEU A 183 -7.09 8.41 -10.76
C LEU A 183 -8.06 7.25 -11.09
N ASP A 184 -9.20 7.17 -10.38
CA ASP A 184 -10.13 6.05 -10.47
C ASP A 184 -10.96 6.08 -11.78
N ASN A 185 -11.09 7.23 -12.43
CA ASN A 185 -11.88 7.42 -13.65
C ASN A 185 -11.07 7.28 -14.94
N VAL A 186 -9.82 6.83 -14.86
CA VAL A 186 -8.99 6.57 -16.06
C VAL A 186 -9.41 5.25 -16.70
N PRO A 187 -9.81 5.22 -17.99
CA PRO A 187 -10.22 4.00 -18.66
C PRO A 187 -9.03 3.06 -18.90
N MET A 188 -9.30 1.75 -18.90
CA MET A 188 -8.25 0.73 -19.09
C MET A 188 -7.52 0.88 -20.44
N ILE A 189 -8.21 1.36 -21.47
CA ILE A 189 -7.59 1.58 -22.79
C ILE A 189 -6.47 2.62 -22.69
N ALA A 190 -6.67 3.71 -21.95
CA ALA A 190 -5.63 4.73 -21.78
C ALA A 190 -4.40 4.19 -21.03
N ILE A 191 -4.61 3.24 -20.08
CA ILE A 191 -3.50 2.56 -19.41
C ILE A 191 -2.73 1.70 -20.41
N LEU A 192 -3.45 0.97 -21.28
CA LEU A 192 -2.84 0.13 -22.32
C LEU A 192 -2.04 0.99 -23.30
N ASP A 193 -2.58 2.14 -23.74
CA ASP A 193 -1.90 3.09 -24.62
C ASP A 193 -0.58 3.56 -24.02
N VAL A 194 -0.60 3.99 -22.75
CA VAL A 194 0.62 4.44 -22.05
C VAL A 194 1.63 3.30 -21.90
N VAL A 195 1.19 2.10 -21.54
CA VAL A 195 2.06 0.92 -21.42
C VAL A 195 2.66 0.56 -22.77
N PHE A 196 1.86 0.56 -23.84
CA PHE A 196 2.34 0.26 -25.19
C PHE A 196 3.39 1.29 -25.66
N LEU A 197 3.10 2.59 -25.50
CA LEU A 197 4.04 3.67 -25.85
C LEU A 197 5.33 3.60 -25.02
N ALA A 198 5.23 3.32 -23.72
CA ALA A 198 6.40 3.18 -22.85
C ALA A 198 7.27 1.99 -23.25
N VAL A 199 6.67 0.84 -23.56
CA VAL A 199 7.41 -0.36 -24.01
C VAL A 199 8.00 -0.15 -25.37
N LEU A 200 7.30 0.50 -26.30
CA LEU A 200 7.79 0.86 -27.62
C LEU A 200 9.00 1.81 -27.53
N ALA A 201 8.84 2.93 -26.83
CA ALA A 201 9.91 3.91 -26.63
C ALA A 201 11.12 3.29 -25.92
N GLY A 202 10.89 2.53 -24.84
CA GLY A 202 11.95 1.81 -24.12
C GLY A 202 12.70 0.82 -25.00
N SER A 203 11.99 0.07 -25.85
CA SER A 203 12.60 -0.85 -26.81
C SER A 203 13.45 -0.12 -27.84
N ILE A 204 12.95 0.99 -28.38
CA ILE A 204 13.70 1.84 -29.35
C ILE A 204 14.95 2.40 -28.70
N ILE A 205 14.86 2.96 -27.50
CA ILE A 205 16.00 3.55 -26.76
C ILE A 205 17.05 2.46 -26.48
N ILE A 206 16.65 1.28 -26.01
CA ILE A 206 17.59 0.18 -25.69
C ILE A 206 18.27 -0.32 -26.97
N ILE A 207 17.53 -0.51 -28.04
CA ILE A 207 18.09 -0.94 -29.34
C ILE A 207 19.06 0.13 -29.87
N GLY A 208 18.66 1.41 -29.90
CA GLY A 208 19.48 2.50 -30.32
C GLY A 208 20.80 2.63 -29.52
N TYR A 209 20.71 2.54 -28.19
CA TYR A 209 21.88 2.54 -27.30
C TYR A 209 22.86 1.41 -27.63
N ARG A 210 22.34 0.18 -27.88
CA ARG A 210 23.16 -0.98 -28.21
C ARG A 210 23.78 -0.91 -29.57
N VAL A 211 23.07 -0.35 -30.58
CA VAL A 211 23.61 -0.09 -31.92
C VAL A 211 24.79 0.89 -31.82
N ILE A 212 24.63 2.00 -31.10
CA ILE A 212 25.69 3.00 -30.87
C ILE A 212 26.92 2.39 -30.20
N LYS A 213 26.67 1.52 -29.17
CA LYS A 213 27.75 0.84 -28.45
C LYS A 213 28.27 -0.43 -29.11
N LYS A 214 27.83 -0.77 -30.33
CA LYS A 214 28.17 -2.00 -31.05
C LYS A 214 28.01 -3.28 -30.22
N GLN A 215 27.00 -3.34 -29.36
CA GLN A 215 26.68 -4.49 -28.48
C GLN A 215 25.65 -5.39 -29.16
N ASP A 216 25.59 -6.67 -28.72
CA ASP A 216 24.57 -7.61 -29.18
C ASP A 216 23.16 -7.09 -28.89
N LEU A 217 22.30 -7.03 -29.91
CA LEU A 217 20.96 -6.45 -29.86
C LEU A 217 19.98 -7.20 -28.95
N ARG A 218 20.30 -8.46 -28.61
CA ARG A 218 19.42 -9.35 -27.81
C ARG A 218 17.96 -9.30 -28.25
N LEU A 219 17.71 -9.31 -29.55
CA LEU A 219 16.38 -9.15 -30.17
C LEU A 219 15.34 -10.13 -29.58
N LYS A 220 15.73 -11.38 -29.31
CA LYS A 220 14.83 -12.36 -28.66
C LYS A 220 14.26 -11.84 -27.35
N ARG A 221 15.07 -11.21 -26.51
CA ARG A 221 14.61 -10.66 -25.22
C ARG A 221 13.70 -9.44 -25.42
N GLN A 222 13.98 -8.59 -26.37
CA GLN A 222 13.13 -7.44 -26.69
C GLN A 222 11.78 -7.88 -27.23
N LEU A 223 11.77 -8.84 -28.17
CA LEU A 223 10.55 -9.41 -28.71
C LEU A 223 9.69 -10.12 -27.63
N THR A 224 10.31 -10.80 -26.67
CA THR A 224 9.59 -11.45 -25.55
C THR A 224 8.82 -10.44 -24.70
N ILE A 225 9.29 -9.20 -24.57
CA ILE A 225 8.61 -8.13 -23.82
C ILE A 225 7.60 -7.39 -24.71
N PHE A 226 8.00 -7.04 -25.93
CA PHE A 226 7.20 -6.22 -26.84
C PHE A 226 6.00 -6.98 -27.45
N ALA A 227 6.20 -8.24 -27.88
CA ALA A 227 5.17 -8.99 -28.59
C ALA A 227 3.85 -9.19 -27.81
N PRO A 228 3.86 -9.54 -26.51
CA PRO A 228 2.61 -9.66 -25.74
C PRO A 228 1.86 -8.33 -25.62
N VAL A 229 2.59 -7.22 -25.42
CA VAL A 229 1.98 -5.89 -25.26
C VAL A 229 1.44 -5.41 -26.62
N ALA A 230 2.19 -5.61 -27.70
CA ALA A 230 1.72 -5.30 -29.05
C ALA A 230 0.50 -6.14 -29.46
N LEU A 231 0.48 -7.43 -29.09
CA LEU A 231 -0.67 -8.30 -29.35
C LEU A 231 -1.91 -7.78 -28.61
N LEU A 232 -1.80 -7.47 -27.31
CA LEU A 232 -2.90 -6.90 -26.55
C LEU A 232 -3.37 -5.57 -27.12
N TYR A 233 -2.44 -4.74 -27.59
CA TYR A 233 -2.77 -3.47 -28.22
C TYR A 233 -3.51 -3.67 -29.55
N VAL A 234 -3.08 -4.61 -30.39
CA VAL A 234 -3.82 -4.97 -31.61
C VAL A 234 -5.20 -5.55 -31.31
N LEU A 235 -5.30 -6.42 -30.31
CA LEU A 235 -6.60 -6.98 -29.88
C LEU A 235 -7.56 -5.90 -29.35
N SER A 236 -7.05 -4.78 -28.83
CA SER A 236 -7.88 -3.67 -28.34
C SER A 236 -8.70 -2.98 -29.44
N PHE A 237 -8.37 -3.18 -30.72
CA PHE A 237 -9.16 -2.67 -31.85
C PHE A 237 -10.40 -3.52 -32.15
N ILE A 238 -10.52 -4.73 -31.59
CA ILE A 238 -11.71 -5.55 -31.71
C ILE A 238 -12.84 -4.89 -30.89
N PRO A 239 -14.04 -4.62 -31.47
CA PRO A 239 -15.10 -3.85 -30.80
C PRO A 239 -15.50 -4.40 -29.42
N MET A 240 -15.55 -5.72 -29.27
CA MET A 240 -15.88 -6.37 -27.99
C MET A 240 -14.84 -6.08 -26.90
N ILE A 241 -13.55 -6.14 -27.27
CA ILE A 241 -12.42 -5.89 -26.35
C ILE A 241 -12.30 -4.38 -26.08
N SER A 242 -12.48 -3.54 -27.12
CA SER A 242 -12.47 -2.08 -26.98
C SER A 242 -13.53 -1.61 -26.00
N ASN A 243 -14.77 -2.08 -26.12
CA ASN A 243 -15.86 -1.73 -25.22
C ASN A 243 -15.57 -2.13 -23.76
N PHE A 244 -14.93 -3.30 -23.55
CA PHE A 244 -14.49 -3.72 -22.24
C PHE A 244 -13.38 -2.79 -21.69
N LEU A 245 -12.39 -2.44 -22.52
CA LEU A 245 -11.27 -1.58 -22.14
C LEU A 245 -11.65 -0.10 -21.97
N MET A 246 -12.78 0.34 -22.51
CA MET A 246 -13.31 1.69 -22.23
C MET A 246 -13.83 1.84 -20.81
N SER A 247 -14.06 0.74 -20.08
CA SER A 247 -14.44 0.79 -18.68
C SER A 247 -13.30 1.34 -17.82
N THR A 248 -13.64 2.16 -16.84
CA THR A 248 -12.69 2.69 -15.83
C THR A 248 -12.54 1.76 -14.63
N ARG A 249 -13.49 0.84 -14.46
CA ARG A 249 -13.56 -0.09 -13.33
C ARG A 249 -13.76 -1.52 -13.80
N LEU A 250 -13.00 -2.44 -13.22
CA LEU A 250 -13.09 -3.86 -13.46
C LEU A 250 -13.97 -4.51 -12.38
N LEU A 251 -14.90 -5.38 -12.76
CA LEU A 251 -15.60 -6.24 -11.81
C LEU A 251 -14.61 -7.15 -11.09
N LEU A 252 -14.75 -7.29 -9.79
CA LEU A 252 -13.86 -8.17 -9.01
C LEU A 252 -13.96 -9.62 -9.50
N LEU A 253 -15.14 -10.06 -9.96
CA LEU A 253 -15.32 -11.37 -10.58
C LEU A 253 -14.36 -11.54 -11.78
N ASN A 254 -14.38 -10.60 -12.72
CA ASN A 254 -13.50 -10.65 -13.89
C ASN A 254 -12.01 -10.61 -13.49
N ALA A 255 -11.66 -9.84 -12.45
CA ALA A 255 -10.30 -9.81 -11.94
C ALA A 255 -9.86 -11.16 -11.37
N VAL A 256 -10.74 -11.86 -10.65
CA VAL A 256 -10.49 -13.22 -10.14
C VAL A 256 -10.35 -14.21 -11.30
N GLU A 257 -11.25 -14.19 -12.27
CA GLU A 257 -11.21 -15.06 -13.45
C GLU A 257 -9.90 -14.88 -14.24
N ILE A 258 -9.55 -13.63 -14.56
CA ILE A 258 -8.28 -13.29 -15.23
C ILE A 258 -7.09 -13.78 -14.40
N GLY A 259 -7.11 -13.55 -13.09
CA GLY A 259 -6.06 -13.99 -12.17
C GLY A 259 -5.88 -15.51 -12.16
N VAL A 260 -6.99 -16.26 -12.09
CA VAL A 260 -6.98 -17.75 -12.16
C VAL A 260 -6.39 -18.23 -13.50
N VAL A 261 -6.81 -17.63 -14.61
CA VAL A 261 -6.27 -17.98 -15.94
C VAL A 261 -4.76 -17.70 -16.02
N ILE A 262 -4.31 -16.54 -15.57
CA ILE A 262 -2.88 -16.18 -15.56
C ILE A 262 -2.08 -17.19 -14.73
N VAL A 263 -2.55 -17.51 -13.51
CA VAL A 263 -1.88 -18.48 -12.63
C VAL A 263 -1.85 -19.85 -13.29
N ALA A 264 -2.95 -20.33 -13.86
CA ALA A 264 -3.04 -21.63 -14.52
C ALA A 264 -2.05 -21.70 -15.70
N VAL A 265 -2.08 -20.73 -16.61
CA VAL A 265 -1.17 -20.67 -17.76
C VAL A 265 0.29 -20.63 -17.31
N TYR A 266 0.61 -19.78 -16.32
CA TYR A 266 1.96 -19.69 -15.77
C TYR A 266 2.45 -21.03 -15.22
N GLN A 267 1.63 -21.71 -14.40
CA GLN A 267 2.00 -23.00 -13.84
C GLN A 267 2.13 -24.10 -14.91
N ILE A 268 1.25 -24.11 -15.92
CA ILE A 268 1.33 -25.06 -17.03
C ILE A 268 2.64 -24.90 -17.81
N VAL A 269 3.01 -23.66 -18.16
CA VAL A 269 4.27 -23.37 -18.86
C VAL A 269 5.48 -23.87 -18.05
N TRP A 270 5.47 -23.65 -16.73
CA TRP A 270 6.54 -24.11 -15.86
C TRP A 270 6.52 -25.63 -15.64
N ILE A 271 5.36 -26.29 -15.60
CA ILE A 271 5.26 -27.75 -15.56
C ILE A 271 5.93 -28.37 -16.79
N ILE A 272 5.65 -27.83 -17.99
CA ILE A 272 6.26 -28.28 -19.23
C ILE A 272 7.80 -28.15 -19.17
N LYS A 273 8.29 -27.03 -18.63
CA LYS A 273 9.73 -26.76 -18.50
C LYS A 273 10.39 -27.64 -17.44
N ASP A 274 9.77 -27.78 -16.26
CA ASP A 274 10.28 -28.57 -15.15
C ASP A 274 10.29 -30.07 -15.50
N LYS A 275 9.25 -30.57 -16.22
CA LYS A 275 9.19 -31.94 -16.74
C LYS A 275 10.34 -32.24 -17.71
N LYS A 276 10.70 -31.27 -18.59
CA LYS A 276 11.86 -31.40 -19.49
C LYS A 276 13.19 -31.46 -18.74
N GLN A 277 13.24 -30.97 -17.50
CA GLN A 277 14.44 -30.92 -16.64
C GLN A 277 14.44 -32.01 -15.53
N ASN A 278 13.47 -32.93 -15.55
CA ASN A 278 13.26 -33.96 -14.50
C ASN A 278 13.15 -33.36 -13.08
N LYS A 279 12.54 -32.21 -12.93
CA LYS A 279 12.28 -31.56 -11.64
C LYS A 279 10.92 -31.94 -11.08
N ASP A 280 10.79 -31.82 -9.74
CA ASP A 280 9.53 -32.07 -9.05
C ASP A 280 8.44 -31.05 -9.47
N ILE A 281 7.31 -31.57 -9.94
CA ILE A 281 6.15 -30.78 -10.39
C ILE A 281 5.03 -30.71 -9.36
N GLN A 282 5.13 -31.44 -8.23
CA GLN A 282 4.03 -31.54 -7.25
C GLN A 282 3.58 -30.15 -6.73
N LYS A 283 4.54 -29.26 -6.41
CA LYS A 283 4.22 -27.89 -5.99
C LYS A 283 3.45 -27.11 -7.03
N ARG A 284 3.72 -27.32 -8.31
CA ARG A 284 3.02 -26.65 -9.41
C ARG A 284 1.57 -27.11 -9.53
N ILE A 285 1.35 -28.42 -9.37
CA ILE A 285 0.01 -29.02 -9.38
C ILE A 285 -0.82 -28.47 -8.21
N VAL A 286 -0.23 -28.36 -7.02
CA VAL A 286 -0.92 -27.77 -5.85
C VAL A 286 -1.40 -26.35 -6.14
N TYR A 287 -0.60 -25.51 -6.79
CA TYR A 287 -1.04 -24.15 -7.15
C TYR A 287 -2.19 -24.15 -8.17
N ILE A 288 -2.23 -25.08 -9.12
CA ILE A 288 -3.37 -25.23 -10.05
C ILE A 288 -4.62 -25.66 -9.30
N VAL A 289 -4.51 -26.63 -8.38
CA VAL A 289 -5.63 -27.08 -7.56
C VAL A 289 -6.18 -25.94 -6.69
N ILE A 290 -5.30 -25.14 -6.08
CA ILE A 290 -5.72 -23.95 -5.33
C ILE A 290 -6.44 -22.95 -6.25
N ALA A 291 -5.90 -22.68 -7.44
CA ALA A 291 -6.53 -21.78 -8.40
C ALA A 291 -7.92 -22.28 -8.84
N ALA A 292 -8.05 -23.60 -9.11
CA ALA A 292 -9.34 -24.22 -9.42
C ALA A 292 -10.32 -24.15 -8.23
N GLY A 293 -9.83 -24.33 -7.00
CA GLY A 293 -10.64 -24.17 -5.79
C GLY A 293 -11.15 -22.72 -5.62
N VAL A 294 -10.29 -21.72 -5.85
CA VAL A 294 -10.68 -20.30 -5.85
C VAL A 294 -11.74 -20.02 -6.91
N TYR A 295 -11.57 -20.56 -8.11
CA TYR A 295 -12.58 -20.44 -9.16
C TYR A 295 -13.88 -21.15 -8.78
N GLY A 296 -13.82 -22.34 -8.18
CA GLY A 296 -15.01 -23.04 -7.67
C GLY A 296 -15.79 -22.24 -6.61
N LEU A 297 -15.10 -21.49 -5.76
CA LEU A 297 -15.75 -20.63 -4.77
C LEU A 297 -16.54 -19.48 -5.39
N THR A 298 -16.24 -19.06 -6.62
CA THR A 298 -17.02 -18.03 -7.32
C THR A 298 -18.44 -18.47 -7.67
N TYR A 299 -18.74 -19.77 -7.66
CA TYR A 299 -20.08 -20.30 -7.89
C TYR A 299 -20.97 -20.34 -6.64
N VAL A 300 -20.41 -20.06 -5.45
CA VAL A 300 -21.21 -19.92 -4.23
C VAL A 300 -21.97 -18.61 -4.31
N GLU A 301 -23.30 -18.64 -4.22
CA GLU A 301 -24.21 -17.50 -4.47
C GLU A 301 -23.82 -16.23 -3.70
N SER A 302 -23.50 -16.35 -2.40
CA SER A 302 -23.10 -15.22 -1.57
C SER A 302 -21.75 -14.62 -1.98
N VAL A 303 -20.82 -15.46 -2.46
CA VAL A 303 -19.51 -15.03 -2.99
C VAL A 303 -19.68 -14.39 -4.35
N PHE A 304 -20.43 -15.04 -5.25
CA PHE A 304 -20.71 -14.53 -6.59
C PHE A 304 -21.34 -13.14 -6.53
N SER A 305 -22.39 -12.97 -5.72
CA SER A 305 -23.08 -11.68 -5.54
C SER A 305 -22.13 -10.60 -5.02
N ALA A 306 -21.23 -10.92 -4.09
CA ALA A 306 -20.24 -9.98 -3.57
C ALA A 306 -19.19 -9.59 -4.63
N LEU A 307 -18.73 -10.55 -5.43
CA LEU A 307 -17.75 -10.30 -6.50
C LEU A 307 -18.33 -9.44 -7.62
N VAL A 308 -19.59 -9.65 -8.00
CA VAL A 308 -20.28 -8.84 -9.02
C VAL A 308 -20.62 -7.43 -8.51
N ALA A 309 -20.95 -7.30 -7.22
CA ALA A 309 -21.19 -5.99 -6.60
C ALA A 309 -19.93 -5.12 -6.51
N THR A 310 -18.74 -5.74 -6.53
CA THR A 310 -17.46 -5.04 -6.31
C THR A 310 -16.83 -4.58 -7.63
N ARG A 311 -16.59 -3.27 -7.75
CA ARG A 311 -15.95 -2.65 -8.92
C ARG A 311 -14.63 -1.99 -8.51
N LEU A 312 -13.52 -2.49 -9.05
CA LEU A 312 -12.17 -2.04 -8.76
C LEU A 312 -11.74 -0.93 -9.73
N PRO A 313 -11.28 0.25 -9.26
CA PRO A 313 -10.66 1.26 -10.13
C PRO A 313 -9.30 0.76 -10.61
N VAL A 314 -9.18 0.46 -11.92
CA VAL A 314 -8.05 -0.30 -12.46
C VAL A 314 -6.73 0.43 -12.26
N LEU A 315 -6.64 1.74 -12.58
CA LEU A 315 -5.38 2.48 -12.47
C LEU A 315 -4.89 2.55 -11.02
N THR A 316 -5.78 2.74 -10.05
CA THR A 316 -5.42 2.74 -8.62
C THR A 316 -4.81 1.40 -8.20
N PHE A 317 -5.40 0.27 -8.60
CA PHE A 317 -4.85 -1.06 -8.28
C PHE A 317 -3.56 -1.37 -9.06
N VAL A 318 -3.41 -0.87 -10.30
CA VAL A 318 -2.14 -0.92 -11.05
C VAL A 318 -1.04 -0.14 -10.32
N CYS A 319 -1.34 1.07 -9.83
CA CYS A 319 -0.39 1.85 -9.03
C CYS A 319 0.02 1.12 -7.74
N ILE A 320 -0.94 0.46 -7.05
CA ILE A 320 -0.66 -0.36 -5.86
C ILE A 320 0.26 -1.53 -6.23
N GLY A 321 -0.05 -2.27 -7.29
CA GLY A 321 0.79 -3.36 -7.78
C GLY A 321 2.20 -2.88 -8.14
N ALA A 322 2.30 -1.76 -8.85
CA ALA A 322 3.58 -1.12 -9.17
C ALA A 322 4.37 -0.72 -7.92
N SER A 323 3.70 -0.18 -6.90
CA SER A 323 4.34 0.17 -5.61
C SER A 323 4.84 -1.08 -4.85
N CYS A 324 4.07 -2.18 -4.86
CA CYS A 324 4.52 -3.45 -4.29
C CYS A 324 5.75 -3.98 -5.01
N LEU A 325 5.74 -3.98 -6.36
CA LEU A 325 6.87 -4.43 -7.18
C LEU A 325 8.08 -3.51 -7.01
N PHE A 326 7.88 -2.19 -6.99
CA PHE A 326 8.92 -1.21 -6.74
C PHE A 326 9.58 -1.43 -5.38
N THR A 327 8.81 -1.59 -4.31
CA THR A 327 9.33 -1.82 -2.96
C THR A 327 10.15 -3.11 -2.91
N GLN A 328 9.65 -4.19 -3.52
CA GLN A 328 10.37 -5.46 -3.58
C GLN A 328 11.64 -5.36 -4.42
N TRP A 329 11.58 -4.72 -5.58
CA TRP A 329 12.74 -4.47 -6.43
C TRP A 329 13.78 -3.60 -5.72
N PHE A 330 13.34 -2.48 -5.12
CA PHE A 330 14.20 -1.52 -4.42
C PHE A 330 14.95 -2.20 -3.25
N LEU A 331 14.28 -3.00 -2.44
CA LEU A 331 14.89 -3.73 -1.33
C LEU A 331 15.89 -4.81 -1.79
N ASN A 332 15.90 -5.17 -3.06
CA ASN A 332 16.88 -6.08 -3.67
C ASN A 332 18.05 -5.35 -4.36
N THR A 333 18.01 -4.01 -4.45
CA THR A 333 19.15 -3.20 -4.93
C THR A 333 20.28 -3.15 -3.90
N LYS A 334 21.45 -2.64 -4.30
CA LYS A 334 22.58 -2.43 -3.38
C LYS A 334 22.16 -1.61 -2.15
N LEU A 335 21.48 -0.48 -2.35
CA LEU A 335 21.01 0.38 -1.27
C LEU A 335 20.00 -0.34 -0.35
N GLY A 336 19.09 -1.14 -0.92
CA GLY A 336 18.16 -1.96 -0.13
C GLY A 336 18.86 -3.02 0.71
N GLN A 337 19.94 -3.61 0.19
CA GLN A 337 20.78 -4.57 0.96
C GLN A 337 21.54 -3.84 2.07
N GLU A 338 22.09 -2.65 1.81
CA GLU A 338 22.70 -1.81 2.83
C GLU A 338 21.70 -1.46 3.94
N MET A 339 20.44 -1.11 3.60
CA MET A 339 19.35 -0.89 4.56
C MET A 339 19.10 -2.14 5.43
N ARG A 340 19.04 -3.32 4.84
CA ARG A 340 18.88 -4.57 5.61
C ARG A 340 20.03 -4.82 6.57
N THR A 341 21.26 -4.56 6.13
CA THR A 341 22.45 -4.72 6.97
C THR A 341 22.43 -3.74 8.15
N VAL A 342 22.09 -2.47 7.90
CA VAL A 342 21.91 -1.43 8.94
C VAL A 342 20.80 -1.83 9.91
N GLY A 343 19.69 -2.36 9.42
CA GLY A 343 18.56 -2.81 10.24
C GLY A 343 18.88 -4.03 11.11
N GLN A 344 19.77 -4.91 10.67
CA GLN A 344 20.21 -6.06 11.46
C GLN A 344 21.24 -5.68 12.53
N SER A 345 22.25 -4.89 12.17
CA SER A 345 23.28 -4.43 13.10
C SER A 345 23.99 -3.18 12.56
N ARG A 346 23.82 -2.07 13.25
CA ARG A 346 24.46 -0.79 12.91
C ARG A 346 25.99 -0.87 13.02
N SER A 347 26.50 -1.58 14.02
CA SER A 347 27.95 -1.75 14.24
C SER A 347 28.59 -2.58 13.11
N VAL A 348 27.96 -3.70 12.72
CA VAL A 348 28.44 -4.54 11.61
C VAL A 348 28.37 -3.77 10.29
N ALA A 349 27.30 -3.01 10.05
CA ALA A 349 27.18 -2.18 8.86
C ALA A 349 28.31 -1.14 8.77
N ALA A 350 28.57 -0.42 9.88
CA ALA A 350 29.62 0.58 9.93
C ALA A 350 31.02 -0.02 9.74
N SER A 351 31.33 -1.17 10.36
CA SER A 351 32.60 -1.87 10.16
C SER A 351 32.77 -2.44 8.75
N SER A 352 31.67 -2.65 8.02
CA SER A 352 31.66 -3.05 6.60
C SER A 352 31.76 -1.85 5.63
N GLY A 353 31.97 -0.62 6.13
CA GLY A 353 32.12 0.60 5.32
C GLY A 353 30.79 1.19 4.82
N ILE A 354 29.63 0.78 5.39
CA ILE A 354 28.33 1.34 5.05
C ILE A 354 28.12 2.63 5.85
N ASP A 355 27.81 3.73 5.16
CA ASP A 355 27.38 4.98 5.80
C ASP A 355 25.96 4.82 6.37
N VAL A 356 25.91 4.45 7.66
CA VAL A 356 24.65 4.17 8.38
C VAL A 356 23.72 5.36 8.38
N ASP A 357 24.25 6.57 8.61
CA ASP A 357 23.44 7.77 8.76
C ASP A 357 22.83 8.20 7.41
N ARG A 358 23.57 8.09 6.33
CA ARG A 358 23.08 8.33 4.97
C ARG A 358 21.98 7.33 4.57
N VAL A 359 22.20 6.05 4.83
CA VAL A 359 21.24 4.98 4.51
C VAL A 359 19.90 5.20 5.23
N ARG A 360 19.96 5.60 6.50
CA ARG A 360 18.77 5.88 7.32
C ARG A 360 18.02 7.13 6.83
N ILE A 361 18.73 8.20 6.45
CA ILE A 361 18.12 9.40 5.86
C ILE A 361 17.39 9.03 4.56
N ILE A 362 18.02 8.27 3.67
CA ILE A 362 17.38 7.84 2.42
C ILE A 362 16.14 6.99 2.68
N ALA A 363 16.19 6.09 3.67
CA ALA A 363 15.03 5.29 4.05
C ALA A 363 13.86 6.18 4.50
N MET A 364 14.12 7.24 5.26
CA MET A 364 13.10 8.20 5.70
C MET A 364 12.54 9.01 4.52
N ILE A 365 13.38 9.50 3.62
CA ILE A 365 12.94 10.22 2.41
C ILE A 365 12.00 9.32 1.60
N MET A 366 12.41 8.08 1.31
CA MET A 366 11.59 7.14 0.55
C MET A 366 10.24 6.86 1.21
N SER A 367 10.24 6.66 2.54
CA SER A 367 9.02 6.47 3.32
C SER A 367 8.08 7.68 3.23
N THR A 368 8.61 8.88 3.39
CA THR A 368 7.83 10.13 3.38
C THR A 368 7.23 10.41 2.00
N VAL A 369 7.99 10.16 0.91
CA VAL A 369 7.50 10.27 -0.47
C VAL A 369 6.39 9.24 -0.76
N LEU A 370 6.59 7.97 -0.41
CA LEU A 370 5.54 6.96 -0.59
C LEU A 370 4.30 7.25 0.25
N ALA A 371 4.46 7.79 1.46
CA ALA A 371 3.35 8.20 2.31
C ALA A 371 2.56 9.37 1.70
N SER A 372 3.24 10.33 1.08
CA SER A 372 2.57 11.44 0.39
C SER A 372 1.72 10.95 -0.78
N TYR A 373 2.22 10.01 -1.59
CA TYR A 373 1.44 9.40 -2.67
C TYR A 373 0.25 8.60 -2.13
N GLY A 374 0.45 7.87 -1.02
CA GLY A 374 -0.64 7.17 -0.33
C GLY A 374 -1.75 8.10 0.10
N GLN A 375 -1.41 9.26 0.63
CA GLN A 375 -2.40 10.26 1.06
C GLN A 375 -3.14 10.89 -0.13
N ILE A 376 -2.46 11.18 -1.25
CA ILE A 376 -3.11 11.67 -2.48
C ILE A 376 -4.14 10.65 -2.98
N ILE A 377 -3.74 9.37 -3.08
CA ILE A 377 -4.62 8.28 -3.53
C ILE A 377 -5.82 8.12 -2.59
N SER A 378 -5.60 8.21 -1.28
CA SER A 378 -6.67 8.11 -0.30
C SER A 378 -7.67 9.25 -0.43
N LEU A 379 -7.20 10.50 -0.47
CA LEU A 379 -8.05 11.68 -0.49
C LEU A 379 -8.81 11.86 -1.79
N GLN A 380 -8.22 11.53 -2.94
CA GLN A 380 -8.94 11.57 -4.22
C GLN A 380 -10.10 10.56 -4.24
N ASN A 381 -9.96 9.42 -3.60
CA ASN A 381 -11.04 8.42 -3.52
C ASN A 381 -12.11 8.82 -2.49
N ILE A 382 -11.74 9.40 -1.34
CA ILE A 382 -12.67 9.94 -0.34
C ILE A 382 -13.46 11.11 -0.93
N GLY A 383 -12.81 11.98 -1.71
CA GLY A 383 -13.42 13.15 -2.34
C GLY A 383 -13.61 14.34 -1.41
N THR A 384 -13.06 14.29 -0.20
CA THR A 384 -13.09 15.38 0.77
C THR A 384 -11.82 15.34 1.61
N VAL A 385 -11.23 16.51 1.84
CA VAL A 385 -10.10 16.69 2.76
C VAL A 385 -10.63 17.32 4.04
N ALA A 386 -10.59 16.60 5.15
CA ALA A 386 -10.70 17.21 6.47
C ALA A 386 -9.37 17.92 6.76
N THR A 387 -9.32 19.23 6.56
CA THR A 387 -8.08 20.02 6.54
C THR A 387 -7.22 19.75 7.77
N TYR A 388 -7.82 19.71 8.95
CA TYR A 388 -7.12 19.56 10.22
C TYR A 388 -7.10 18.11 10.77
N GLY A 389 -7.71 17.14 10.07
CA GLY A 389 -7.88 15.78 10.60
C GLY A 389 -7.43 14.64 9.67
N SER A 390 -7.44 14.84 8.34
CA SER A 390 -7.21 13.75 7.39
C SER A 390 -5.81 13.12 7.47
N HIS A 391 -4.81 13.79 8.02
CA HIS A 391 -3.45 13.28 8.18
C HIS A 391 -3.19 12.60 9.53
N GLN A 392 -3.97 12.91 10.58
CA GLN A 392 -3.64 12.54 11.96
C GLN A 392 -3.72 11.03 12.20
N GLN A 393 -4.78 10.37 11.75
CA GLN A 393 -5.03 8.95 12.04
C GLN A 393 -4.37 7.98 11.04
N VAL A 394 -3.93 8.48 9.89
CA VAL A 394 -3.40 7.66 8.79
C VAL A 394 -2.18 6.85 9.22
N GLY A 395 -1.28 7.45 9.99
CA GLY A 395 -0.09 6.78 10.51
C GLY A 395 -0.42 5.62 11.44
N LEU A 396 -1.33 5.83 12.40
CA LEU A 396 -1.74 4.81 13.35
C LEU A 396 -2.41 3.61 12.66
N TYR A 397 -3.31 3.85 11.72
CA TYR A 397 -3.99 2.78 10.99
C TYR A 397 -3.03 2.00 10.07
N ALA A 398 -2.07 2.68 9.44
CA ALA A 398 -1.06 2.02 8.63
C ALA A 398 -0.13 1.13 9.48
N ILE A 399 0.29 1.60 10.65
CA ILE A 399 1.10 0.83 11.61
C ILE A 399 0.29 -0.37 12.13
N ALA A 400 -0.96 -0.16 12.53
CA ALA A 400 -1.84 -1.23 13.00
C ALA A 400 -2.00 -2.32 11.92
N ALA A 401 -2.28 -1.93 10.68
CA ALA A 401 -2.39 -2.86 9.57
C ALA A 401 -1.10 -3.67 9.37
N LEU A 402 0.06 -3.01 9.38
CA LEU A 402 1.34 -3.69 9.20
C LEU A 402 1.61 -4.73 10.31
N LEU A 403 1.32 -4.39 11.56
CA LEU A 403 1.50 -5.28 12.72
C LEU A 403 0.54 -6.47 12.69
N VAL A 404 -0.73 -6.26 12.35
CA VAL A 404 -1.74 -7.32 12.19
C VAL A 404 -1.32 -8.34 11.15
N GLY A 405 -0.68 -7.89 10.08
CA GLY A 405 -0.13 -8.76 9.04
C GLY A 405 1.04 -9.63 9.49
N GLY A 406 1.54 -9.46 10.72
CA GLY A 406 2.64 -10.24 11.31
C GLY A 406 4.00 -9.58 11.18
N ALA A 407 4.07 -8.31 10.79
CA ALA A 407 5.31 -7.54 10.87
C ALA A 407 5.69 -7.30 12.34
N SER A 408 6.97 -7.04 12.56
CA SER A 408 7.52 -6.60 13.84
C SER A 408 8.17 -5.23 13.70
N VAL A 409 8.65 -4.70 14.80
CA VAL A 409 9.37 -3.41 14.80
C VAL A 409 10.64 -3.46 13.95
N ASN A 410 11.26 -4.65 13.80
CA ASN A 410 12.54 -4.84 13.11
C ASN A 410 12.43 -5.65 11.81
N TYR A 411 11.25 -6.16 11.49
CA TYR A 411 11.07 -7.02 10.31
C TYR A 411 9.69 -6.84 9.69
N ALA A 412 9.67 -6.47 8.43
CA ALA A 412 8.46 -6.33 7.65
C ALA A 412 8.68 -6.77 6.19
N THR A 413 7.63 -7.25 5.55
CA THR A 413 7.62 -7.67 4.14
C THR A 413 6.37 -7.16 3.45
N THR A 414 6.40 -7.10 2.12
CA THR A 414 5.21 -6.75 1.31
C THR A 414 4.03 -7.69 1.60
N LYS A 415 4.30 -8.97 1.91
CA LYS A 415 3.25 -9.93 2.29
C LYS A 415 2.56 -9.52 3.59
N HIS A 416 3.35 -9.10 4.60
CA HIS A 416 2.79 -8.60 5.86
C HIS A 416 1.94 -7.35 5.64
N ALA A 417 2.36 -6.43 4.76
CA ALA A 417 1.59 -5.23 4.44
C ALA A 417 0.24 -5.58 3.80
N VAL A 418 0.23 -6.41 2.74
CA VAL A 418 -1.00 -6.78 2.02
C VAL A 418 -1.96 -7.57 2.92
N LEU A 419 -1.46 -8.59 3.63
CA LEU A 419 -2.28 -9.39 4.55
C LEU A 419 -2.83 -8.54 5.69
N GLY A 420 -1.99 -7.68 6.24
CA GLY A 420 -2.38 -6.80 7.34
C GLY A 420 -3.44 -5.79 6.96
N ILE A 421 -3.37 -5.23 5.76
CA ILE A 421 -4.42 -4.32 5.25
C ILE A 421 -5.76 -5.04 5.18
N VAL A 422 -5.79 -6.25 4.63
CA VAL A 422 -7.02 -7.04 4.53
C VAL A 422 -7.60 -7.32 5.91
N LEU A 423 -6.81 -7.83 6.84
CA LEU A 423 -7.28 -8.20 8.18
C LEU A 423 -7.67 -6.98 9.02
N PHE A 424 -6.82 -5.95 9.05
CA PHE A 424 -7.10 -4.75 9.85
C PHE A 424 -8.35 -4.03 9.37
N HIS A 425 -8.47 -3.81 8.05
CA HIS A 425 -9.64 -3.11 7.52
C HIS A 425 -10.91 -3.96 7.55
N SER A 426 -10.83 -5.28 7.47
CA SER A 426 -11.98 -6.15 7.73
C SER A 426 -12.50 -5.96 9.15
N LEU A 427 -11.62 -6.03 10.16
CA LEU A 427 -11.99 -5.77 11.55
C LEU A 427 -12.53 -4.35 11.74
N PHE A 428 -11.90 -3.35 11.13
CA PHE A 428 -12.29 -1.96 11.22
C PHE A 428 -13.68 -1.69 10.62
N ILE A 429 -14.08 -2.43 9.57
CA ILE A 429 -15.41 -2.36 8.96
C ILE A 429 -16.42 -3.07 9.85
N LEU A 430 -16.09 -4.27 10.33
CA LEU A 430 -17.01 -5.14 11.08
C LEU A 430 -17.25 -4.68 12.52
N ALA A 431 -16.25 -4.03 13.15
CA ALA A 431 -16.30 -3.66 14.56
C ALA A 431 -17.52 -2.81 14.96
N PRO A 432 -17.94 -1.76 14.21
CA PRO A 432 -19.13 -1.00 14.56
C PRO A 432 -20.42 -1.82 14.51
N PHE A 433 -20.53 -2.73 13.53
CA PHE A 433 -21.70 -3.58 13.37
C PHE A 433 -21.75 -4.65 14.47
N ALA A 434 -20.62 -5.31 14.72
CA ALA A 434 -20.53 -6.26 15.83
C ALA A 434 -20.80 -5.59 17.18
N GLY A 435 -20.27 -4.39 17.43
CA GLY A 435 -20.54 -3.61 18.62
C GLY A 435 -22.01 -3.22 18.75
N LYS A 436 -22.65 -2.83 17.65
CA LYS A 436 -24.07 -2.51 17.62
C LYS A 436 -24.93 -3.75 17.97
N GLU A 437 -24.66 -4.89 17.35
CA GLU A 437 -25.41 -6.12 17.60
C GLU A 437 -25.21 -6.63 19.04
N LEU A 438 -23.99 -6.55 19.56
CA LEU A 438 -23.68 -7.01 20.92
C LEU A 438 -24.20 -6.07 22.02
N MET A 439 -24.21 -4.75 21.78
CA MET A 439 -24.52 -3.73 22.79
C MET A 439 -25.88 -3.02 22.57
N GLY A 440 -26.58 -3.33 21.48
CA GLY A 440 -27.86 -2.74 21.14
C GLY A 440 -27.83 -1.25 20.76
N ASN A 441 -26.65 -0.63 20.59
CA ASN A 441 -26.50 0.80 20.34
C ASN A 441 -25.45 1.08 19.27
N ALA A 442 -25.84 1.80 18.20
CA ALA A 442 -24.95 2.15 17.08
C ALA A 442 -23.79 3.07 17.48
N GLN A 443 -24.01 3.98 18.45
CA GLN A 443 -22.97 4.89 18.93
C GLN A 443 -21.87 4.14 19.68
N ILE A 444 -22.25 3.14 20.50
CA ILE A 444 -21.30 2.25 21.17
C ILE A 444 -20.52 1.44 20.13
N GLY A 445 -21.16 1.02 19.03
CA GLY A 445 -20.50 0.36 17.91
C GLY A 445 -19.37 1.20 17.31
N GLU A 446 -19.54 2.52 17.14
CA GLU A 446 -18.48 3.41 16.66
C GLU A 446 -17.32 3.53 17.66
N TYR A 447 -17.59 3.61 18.95
CA TYR A 447 -16.53 3.58 19.97
C TYR A 447 -15.80 2.24 19.98
N PHE A 448 -16.51 1.13 19.72
CA PHE A 448 -15.90 -0.19 19.60
C PHE A 448 -14.89 -0.27 18.44
N ARG A 449 -15.16 0.39 17.32
CA ARG A 449 -14.20 0.51 16.21
C ARG A 449 -12.90 1.20 16.63
N VAL A 450 -13.01 2.31 17.37
CA VAL A 450 -11.85 3.05 17.88
C VAL A 450 -11.07 2.18 18.88
N PHE A 451 -11.78 1.52 19.79
CA PHE A 451 -11.19 0.58 20.75
C PHE A 451 -10.43 -0.56 20.04
N VAL A 452 -11.02 -1.16 19.02
CA VAL A 452 -10.38 -2.21 18.22
C VAL A 452 -9.11 -1.68 17.55
N ALA A 453 -9.15 -0.48 16.94
CA ALA A 453 -8.00 0.10 16.25
C ALA A 453 -6.80 0.31 17.18
N TYR A 454 -7.01 0.89 18.37
CA TYR A 454 -5.95 1.08 19.36
C TYR A 454 -5.56 -0.22 20.07
N GLY A 455 -6.54 -1.07 20.37
CA GLY A 455 -6.32 -2.37 21.00
C GLY A 455 -5.45 -3.30 20.15
N VAL A 456 -5.63 -3.27 18.84
CA VAL A 456 -4.79 -3.98 17.86
C VAL A 456 -3.33 -3.59 17.99
N ILE A 457 -3.04 -2.29 18.05
CA ILE A 457 -1.67 -1.77 18.17
C ILE A 457 -1.07 -2.22 19.51
N ALA A 458 -1.81 -2.01 20.61
CA ALA A 458 -1.37 -2.37 21.95
C ALA A 458 -1.10 -3.88 22.06
N LEU A 459 -2.00 -4.71 21.54
CA LEU A 459 -1.87 -6.17 21.56
C LEU A 459 -0.68 -6.65 20.73
N ALA A 460 -0.52 -6.12 19.52
CA ALA A 460 0.59 -6.49 18.63
C ALA A 460 1.96 -6.10 19.24
N LEU A 461 2.06 -4.91 19.84
CA LEU A 461 3.28 -4.46 20.51
C LEU A 461 3.56 -5.28 21.79
N ALA A 462 2.53 -5.62 22.58
CA ALA A 462 2.68 -6.46 23.76
C ALA A 462 3.15 -7.87 23.40
N MET A 463 2.58 -8.47 22.34
CA MET A 463 3.01 -9.78 21.84
C MET A 463 4.45 -9.75 21.32
N TYR A 464 4.84 -8.67 20.64
CA TYR A 464 6.22 -8.46 20.23
C TYR A 464 7.17 -8.37 21.43
N ALA A 465 6.86 -7.51 22.40
CA ALA A 465 7.66 -7.35 23.62
C ALA A 465 7.82 -8.68 24.37
N TRP A 466 6.76 -9.47 24.45
CA TRP A 466 6.81 -10.79 25.05
C TRP A 466 7.72 -11.78 24.27
N LYS A 467 7.67 -11.80 22.94
CA LYS A 467 8.57 -12.59 22.11
C LYS A 467 10.04 -12.25 22.36
N VAL A 468 10.36 -10.97 22.40
CA VAL A 468 11.73 -10.47 22.66
C VAL A 468 12.19 -10.93 24.06
N ARG A 469 11.36 -10.74 25.07
CA ARG A 469 11.67 -11.10 26.47
C ARG A 469 11.87 -12.61 26.66
N THR A 470 11.16 -13.46 25.92
CA THR A 470 11.28 -14.93 26.02
C THR A 470 12.42 -15.49 25.15
N GLY A 471 13.24 -14.66 24.51
CA GLY A 471 14.38 -15.09 23.70
C GLY A 471 14.01 -15.81 22.40
N LYS A 472 12.72 -15.88 22.05
CA LYS A 472 12.20 -16.62 20.89
C LYS A 472 12.50 -15.92 19.55
N ASP A 473 12.95 -14.66 19.56
CA ASP A 473 13.33 -13.93 18.35
C ASP A 473 14.72 -14.32 17.80
N LYS A 474 15.55 -15.04 18.59
CA LYS A 474 16.87 -15.48 18.11
C LYS A 474 16.83 -16.61 17.10
N VAL A 475 15.69 -17.29 16.94
CA VAL A 475 15.53 -18.49 16.08
C VAL A 475 14.99 -18.14 14.68
N THR A 476 14.60 -16.89 14.42
CA THR A 476 13.92 -16.47 13.17
C THR A 476 14.71 -15.46 12.34
N ARG A 477 16.02 -15.35 12.59
CA ARG A 477 16.94 -14.53 11.76
C ARG A 477 17.69 -15.35 10.74
#